data_a2c890d692bf7f97a1efa612a5812f25
#
_entry.id   a2c890d692bf7f97a1efa612a5812f25
#
_cell.length_a   1.000
_cell.length_b   1.000
_cell.length_c   1.000
_cell.angle_alpha   90.00
_cell.angle_beta   90.00
_cell.angle_gamma   90.00
#
_symmetry.space_group_name_H-M   'P 1'
#
loop_
_entity.id
_entity.type
_entity.pdbx_description
1 polymer ?
#
loop_
_entity_poly.entity_id
_entity_poly.type
_entity_poly.pdbx_seq_one_letter_code
_entity_poly.pdbx_strand_id
1 'polypeptide(L)'
;QGNKLVVYRLWNQGGAEQRNADILKALKAAFPEPWQEQRRGIRIGDKIFLEYGDKFDWPDLEAPEGSCRVFCYGLRDQIGVLADGTVVPCCLDHDGDLALGNLFHEDLETILNTPRAKAIYNGFSDRYAAEPLCRKCGYARRFG
;
A
#
# COMPACT_ATOMS: atom_id res chain seq x y z
N GLN A 1 25.18 8.59 -12.25
CA GLN A 1 24.02 7.92 -12.88
C GLN A 1 23.39 7.00 -11.85
N GLY A 2 22.19 7.37 -11.35
CA GLY A 2 21.51 6.59 -10.32
C GLY A 2 21.09 5.21 -10.81
N ASN A 3 21.15 4.23 -9.93
CA ASN A 3 20.75 2.84 -10.18
C ASN A 3 19.20 2.73 -10.19
N LYS A 4 18.56 3.26 -11.24
CA LYS A 4 17.09 3.29 -11.35
C LYS A 4 16.56 1.91 -11.73
N LEU A 5 15.51 1.47 -11.07
CA LEU A 5 14.79 0.24 -11.32
C LEU A 5 13.35 0.61 -11.68
N VAL A 6 12.79 -0.05 -12.68
CA VAL A 6 11.39 0.12 -13.11
C VAL A 6 10.64 -1.17 -12.85
N VAL A 7 9.48 -1.07 -12.21
CA VAL A 7 8.59 -2.20 -11.98
C VAL A 7 7.22 -1.88 -12.54
N TYR A 8 6.78 -2.66 -13.53
CA TYR A 8 5.38 -2.69 -13.95
C TYR A 8 4.64 -3.64 -13.02
N ARG A 9 3.64 -3.14 -12.29
CA ARG A 9 2.90 -3.95 -11.34
C ARG A 9 1.43 -4.03 -11.71
N LEU A 10 0.94 -5.23 -12.00
CA LEU A 10 -0.46 -5.51 -12.29
C LEU A 10 -1.16 -5.96 -11.00
N TRP A 11 -1.84 -5.03 -10.31
CA TRP A 11 -2.53 -5.27 -9.05
C TRP A 11 -3.99 -5.63 -9.24
N ASN A 12 -4.25 -6.67 -10.00
CA ASN A 12 -5.61 -7.02 -10.41
C ASN A 12 -5.89 -8.53 -10.43
N GLN A 13 -5.02 -9.37 -9.89
CA GLN A 13 -5.31 -10.78 -9.74
C GLN A 13 -6.60 -10.99 -8.93
N GLY A 14 -7.54 -11.75 -9.50
CA GLY A 14 -8.89 -11.92 -8.93
C GLY A 14 -9.85 -10.75 -9.22
N GLY A 15 -9.53 -9.88 -10.18
CA GLY A 15 -10.34 -8.71 -10.55
C GLY A 15 -10.36 -8.44 -12.04
N ALA A 16 -9.90 -7.26 -12.49
CA ALA A 16 -9.95 -6.79 -13.87
C ALA A 16 -8.79 -7.34 -14.73
N GLU A 17 -8.54 -8.64 -14.68
CA GLU A 17 -7.42 -9.31 -15.37
C GLU A 17 -7.57 -9.35 -16.90
N GLN A 18 -8.79 -9.19 -17.41
CA GLN A 18 -9.07 -9.21 -18.85
C GLN A 18 -8.29 -8.16 -19.64
N ARG A 19 -7.86 -7.08 -19.01
CA ARG A 19 -7.01 -6.05 -19.61
C ARG A 19 -5.53 -6.42 -19.66
N ASN A 20 -5.12 -7.43 -18.93
CA ASN A 20 -3.71 -7.83 -18.84
C ASN A 20 -3.18 -8.31 -20.19
N ALA A 21 -3.99 -8.95 -21.01
CA ALA A 21 -3.59 -9.43 -22.34
C ALA A 21 -3.05 -8.30 -23.23
N ASP A 22 -3.73 -7.17 -23.27
CA ASP A 22 -3.33 -6.01 -24.07
C ASP A 22 -2.07 -5.34 -23.49
N ILE A 23 -1.99 -5.22 -22.18
CA ILE A 23 -0.80 -4.68 -21.46
C ILE A 23 0.41 -5.57 -21.74
N LEU A 24 0.27 -6.89 -21.59
CA LEU A 24 1.35 -7.84 -21.83
C LEU A 24 1.80 -7.85 -23.27
N LYS A 25 0.85 -7.72 -24.22
CA LYS A 25 1.16 -7.58 -25.66
C LYS A 25 2.00 -6.33 -25.92
N ALA A 26 1.61 -5.19 -25.34
CA ALA A 26 2.35 -3.93 -25.47
C ALA A 26 3.76 -4.04 -24.83
N LEU A 27 3.87 -4.66 -23.65
CA LEU A 27 5.15 -4.89 -22.99
C LEU A 27 6.06 -5.83 -23.79
N LYS A 28 5.52 -6.91 -24.37
CA LYS A 28 6.29 -7.82 -25.23
C LYS A 28 6.78 -7.14 -26.51
N ALA A 29 6.00 -6.23 -27.08
CA ALA A 29 6.42 -5.45 -28.23
C ALA A 29 7.53 -4.46 -27.89
N ALA A 30 7.49 -3.84 -26.70
CA ALA A 30 8.51 -2.90 -26.22
C ALA A 30 9.77 -3.60 -25.73
N PHE A 31 9.66 -4.81 -25.18
CA PHE A 31 10.74 -5.61 -24.60
C PHE A 31 10.74 -7.01 -25.24
N PRO A 32 11.23 -7.16 -26.49
CA PRO A 32 11.13 -8.41 -27.25
C PRO A 32 12.07 -9.52 -26.77
N GLU A 33 13.10 -9.19 -25.99
CA GLU A 33 14.05 -10.18 -25.45
C GLU A 33 13.32 -11.22 -24.58
N PRO A 34 13.85 -12.44 -24.44
CA PRO A 34 13.25 -13.45 -23.60
C PRO A 34 13.08 -12.99 -22.15
N TRP A 35 11.86 -13.03 -21.65
CA TRP A 35 11.52 -12.71 -20.27
C TRP A 35 12.01 -13.81 -19.34
N GLN A 36 12.54 -13.45 -18.19
CA GLN A 36 13.14 -14.38 -17.24
C GLN A 36 12.44 -14.30 -15.89
N GLU A 37 11.88 -15.41 -15.43
CA GLU A 37 11.35 -15.51 -14.07
C GLU A 37 12.47 -15.37 -13.04
N GLN A 38 12.24 -14.58 -12.02
CA GLN A 38 13.13 -14.34 -10.89
C GLN A 38 12.35 -14.32 -9.59
N ARG A 39 13.04 -14.40 -8.46
CA ARG A 39 12.43 -14.40 -7.12
C ARG A 39 11.46 -13.22 -6.87
N ARG A 40 11.70 -12.07 -7.51
CA ARG A 40 10.93 -10.83 -7.34
C ARG A 40 10.06 -10.49 -8.56
N GLY A 41 9.61 -11.47 -9.31
CA GLY A 41 8.82 -11.24 -10.51
C GLY A 41 9.55 -11.59 -11.80
N ILE A 42 9.07 -11.11 -12.93
CA ILE A 42 9.59 -11.42 -14.26
C ILE A 42 10.49 -10.28 -14.73
N ARG A 43 11.76 -10.56 -14.98
CA ARG A 43 12.64 -9.59 -15.63
C ARG A 43 12.29 -9.53 -17.11
N ILE A 44 11.94 -8.33 -17.60
CA ILE A 44 11.52 -8.09 -18.99
C ILE A 44 12.50 -7.21 -19.76
N GLY A 45 13.49 -6.63 -19.08
CA GLY A 45 14.54 -5.80 -19.67
C GLY A 45 15.65 -5.50 -18.67
N ASP A 46 16.65 -4.68 -19.04
CA ASP A 46 17.68 -4.28 -18.09
C ASP A 46 17.07 -3.41 -16.99
N LYS A 47 17.11 -3.92 -15.74
CA LYS A 47 16.50 -3.26 -14.57
C LYS A 47 15.01 -2.97 -14.69
N ILE A 48 14.30 -3.72 -15.56
CA ILE A 48 12.87 -3.59 -15.78
C ILE A 48 12.19 -4.91 -15.44
N PHE A 49 11.18 -4.85 -14.58
CA PHE A 49 10.49 -6.02 -14.04
C PHE A 49 8.99 -5.89 -14.20
N LEU A 50 8.33 -7.04 -14.31
CA LEU A 50 6.89 -7.20 -14.25
C LEU A 50 6.53 -8.01 -13.01
N GLU A 51 5.61 -7.50 -12.21
CA GLU A 51 5.07 -8.16 -11.02
C GLU A 51 3.54 -8.26 -11.10
N TYR A 52 3.00 -9.30 -10.48
CA TYR A 52 1.57 -9.47 -10.28
C TYR A 52 1.23 -9.33 -8.80
N GLY A 53 0.07 -8.78 -8.51
CA GLY A 53 -0.44 -8.67 -7.16
C GLY A 53 -1.95 -8.86 -7.11
N ASP A 54 -2.44 -9.41 -6.01
CA ASP A 54 -3.86 -9.61 -5.82
C ASP A 54 -4.59 -8.28 -5.71
N LYS A 55 -5.79 -8.22 -6.28
CA LYS A 55 -6.72 -7.13 -6.02
C LYS A 55 -7.03 -7.09 -4.52
N PHE A 56 -7.18 -5.91 -4.00
CA PHE A 56 -7.73 -5.67 -2.67
C PHE A 56 -8.71 -4.49 -2.72
N ASP A 57 -9.65 -4.48 -1.79
CA ASP A 57 -10.57 -3.36 -1.64
C ASP A 57 -9.89 -2.26 -0.83
N TRP A 58 -9.95 -1.02 -1.34
CA TRP A 58 -9.46 0.14 -0.62
C TRP A 58 -10.21 0.31 0.68
N PRO A 59 -9.57 0.86 1.74
CA PRO A 59 -10.28 1.18 2.96
C PRO A 59 -11.39 2.20 2.65
N ASP A 60 -12.58 1.94 3.20
CA ASP A 60 -13.75 2.76 2.99
C ASP A 60 -14.61 2.74 4.27
N LEU A 61 -14.89 3.92 4.82
CA LEU A 61 -15.70 4.05 6.05
C LEU A 61 -17.13 3.58 5.85
N GLU A 62 -17.66 3.63 4.63
CA GLU A 62 -19.00 3.14 4.30
C GLU A 62 -19.05 1.63 4.06
N ALA A 63 -17.89 0.98 3.89
CA ALA A 63 -17.85 -0.48 3.73
C ALA A 63 -18.33 -1.21 5.01
N PRO A 64 -18.86 -2.43 4.88
CA PRO A 64 -19.24 -3.24 6.03
C PRO A 64 -18.09 -3.44 7.01
N GLU A 65 -18.40 -3.50 8.29
CA GLU A 65 -17.41 -3.76 9.36
C GLU A 65 -16.68 -5.07 9.08
N GLY A 66 -15.36 -5.00 9.16
CA GLY A 66 -14.47 -6.15 9.00
C GLY A 66 -13.97 -6.68 10.34
N SER A 67 -13.03 -7.62 10.29
CA SER A 67 -12.37 -8.12 11.50
C SER A 67 -11.54 -7.03 12.15
N CYS A 68 -11.65 -6.88 13.46
CA CYS A 68 -10.73 -6.05 14.25
C CYS A 68 -9.37 -6.75 14.46
N ARG A 69 -9.30 -8.08 14.24
CA ARG A 69 -8.04 -8.83 14.37
C ARG A 69 -7.24 -8.70 13.09
N VAL A 70 -6.34 -7.73 13.08
CA VAL A 70 -5.58 -7.33 11.88
C VAL A 70 -4.16 -6.98 12.29
N PHE A 71 -3.17 -7.43 11.51
CA PHE A 71 -1.82 -6.90 11.53
C PHE A 71 -1.63 -5.95 10.33
N CYS A 72 -0.87 -4.88 10.51
CA CYS A 72 -0.52 -3.97 9.43
C CYS A 72 0.83 -3.29 9.69
N TYR A 73 1.50 -2.88 8.63
CA TYR A 73 2.77 -2.14 8.69
C TYR A 73 2.59 -0.61 8.77
N GLY A 74 1.35 -0.11 8.79
CA GLY A 74 1.06 1.32 8.99
C GLY A 74 1.66 1.84 10.30
N LEU A 75 2.28 3.01 10.27
CA LEU A 75 3.08 3.63 11.34
C LEU A 75 4.30 2.83 11.80
N ARG A 76 4.47 1.60 11.34
CA ARG A 76 5.62 0.76 11.68
C ARG A 76 6.74 0.93 10.67
N ASP A 77 6.44 0.73 9.39
CA ASP A 77 7.41 0.76 8.29
C ASP A 77 7.09 1.85 7.28
N GLN A 78 5.97 2.52 7.44
CA GLN A 78 5.52 3.57 6.52
C GLN A 78 4.59 4.57 7.21
N ILE A 79 4.59 5.79 6.68
CA ILE A 79 3.59 6.83 6.91
C ILE A 79 3.18 7.41 5.56
N GLY A 80 2.05 8.10 5.50
CA GLY A 80 1.69 8.97 4.39
C GLY A 80 1.76 10.43 4.79
N VAL A 81 2.08 11.31 3.84
CA VAL A 81 1.95 12.77 4.00
C VAL A 81 1.16 13.27 2.81
N LEU A 82 0.02 13.90 3.08
CA LEU A 82 -0.83 14.49 2.06
C LEU A 82 -0.27 15.83 1.58
N ALA A 83 -0.80 16.35 0.47
CA ALA A 83 -0.29 17.58 -0.16
C ALA A 83 -0.40 18.82 0.75
N ASP A 84 -1.33 18.83 1.68
CA ASP A 84 -1.55 19.87 2.69
C ASP A 84 -0.72 19.71 3.96
N GLY A 85 0.22 18.75 3.98
CA GLY A 85 1.07 18.44 5.11
C GLY A 85 0.45 17.50 6.15
N THR A 86 -0.79 17.04 5.97
CA THR A 86 -1.44 16.09 6.87
C THR A 86 -0.70 14.75 6.90
N VAL A 87 -0.36 14.29 8.09
CA VAL A 87 0.27 12.98 8.31
C VAL A 87 -0.80 11.93 8.57
N VAL A 88 -0.70 10.82 7.85
CA VAL A 88 -1.63 9.66 7.93
C VAL A 88 -0.86 8.36 8.18
N PRO A 89 -1.49 7.32 8.72
CA PRO A 89 -0.81 6.05 9.07
C PRO A 89 -0.20 5.31 7.88
N CYS A 90 -0.77 5.45 6.69
CA CYS A 90 -0.30 4.77 5.48
C CYS A 90 -0.83 5.46 4.21
N CYS A 91 -0.29 5.09 3.06
CA CYS A 91 -0.66 5.65 1.76
C CYS A 91 -2.09 5.28 1.27
N LEU A 92 -2.80 4.40 1.95
CA LEU A 92 -4.18 4.02 1.59
C LEU A 92 -5.22 4.96 2.22
N ASP A 93 -4.84 5.74 3.21
CA ASP A 93 -5.67 6.81 3.79
C ASP A 93 -5.46 8.12 3.00
N HIS A 94 -5.98 8.13 1.78
CA HIS A 94 -5.77 9.24 0.84
C HIS A 94 -6.67 10.45 1.13
N ASP A 95 -7.76 10.24 1.85
CA ASP A 95 -8.70 11.29 2.25
C ASP A 95 -8.34 11.93 3.60
N GLY A 96 -7.40 11.33 4.36
CA GLY A 96 -6.97 11.83 5.65
C GLY A 96 -7.94 11.52 6.80
N ASP A 97 -8.76 10.50 6.67
CA ASP A 97 -9.72 10.07 7.71
C ASP A 97 -9.04 9.76 9.05
N LEU A 98 -7.79 9.29 8.97
CA LEU A 98 -6.94 8.97 10.11
C LEU A 98 -5.84 10.03 10.34
N ALA A 99 -6.12 11.30 10.06
CA ALA A 99 -5.17 12.38 10.29
C ALA A 99 -4.58 12.32 11.71
N LEU A 100 -3.25 12.34 11.80
CA LEU A 100 -2.48 12.25 13.05
C LEU A 100 -1.97 13.62 13.50
N GLY A 101 -1.74 14.53 12.57
CA GLY A 101 -1.23 15.87 12.75
C GLY A 101 -0.81 16.46 11.41
N ASN A 102 -0.14 17.62 11.43
CA ASN A 102 0.27 18.31 10.20
C ASN A 102 1.68 18.86 10.32
N LEU A 103 2.55 18.52 9.36
CA LEU A 103 3.97 18.91 9.34
C LEU A 103 4.23 20.41 9.15
N PHE A 104 3.22 21.19 8.74
CA PHE A 104 3.34 22.64 8.70
C PHE A 104 3.16 23.30 10.07
N HIS A 105 2.68 22.55 11.08
CA HIS A 105 2.35 23.07 12.40
C HIS A 105 3.16 22.43 13.54
N GLU A 106 3.61 21.20 13.35
CA GLU A 106 4.34 20.43 14.37
C GLU A 106 5.34 19.43 13.74
N ASP A 107 6.35 19.05 14.48
CA ASP A 107 7.34 18.09 13.99
C ASP A 107 6.80 16.65 13.97
N LEU A 108 7.42 15.79 13.14
CA LEU A 108 7.00 14.42 12.96
C LEU A 108 7.07 13.59 14.25
N GLU A 109 8.05 13.86 15.11
CA GLU A 109 8.20 13.14 16.38
C GLU A 109 7.02 13.43 17.30
N THR A 110 6.60 14.67 17.40
CA THR A 110 5.41 15.08 18.16
C THR A 110 4.16 14.37 17.62
N ILE A 111 3.94 14.39 16.30
CA ILE A 111 2.80 13.71 15.65
C ILE A 111 2.77 12.21 15.95
N LEU A 112 3.90 11.54 15.81
CA LEU A 112 4.00 10.08 16.05
C LEU A 112 3.87 9.71 17.54
N ASN A 113 4.08 10.66 18.45
CA ASN A 113 3.91 10.47 19.89
C ASN A 113 2.49 10.77 20.41
N THR A 114 1.56 11.19 19.53
CA THR A 114 0.16 11.42 19.91
C THR A 114 -0.49 10.14 20.42
N PRO A 115 -1.50 10.24 21.31
CA PRO A 115 -2.26 9.07 21.78
C PRO A 115 -2.85 8.24 20.65
N ARG A 116 -3.37 8.90 19.58
CA ARG A 116 -3.94 8.22 18.41
C ARG A 116 -2.88 7.41 17.64
N ALA A 117 -1.74 8.02 17.33
CA ALA A 117 -0.65 7.34 16.64
C ALA A 117 -0.16 6.12 17.43
N LYS A 118 0.03 6.28 18.75
CA LYS A 118 0.42 5.17 19.65
C LYS A 118 -0.63 4.07 19.70
N ALA A 119 -1.92 4.41 19.74
CA ALA A 119 -2.99 3.43 19.75
C ALA A 119 -2.99 2.59 18.48
N ILE A 120 -2.79 3.21 17.30
CA ILE A 120 -2.70 2.51 16.01
C ILE A 120 -1.47 1.60 16.00
N TYR A 121 -0.28 2.12 16.34
CA TYR A 121 0.97 1.37 16.31
C TYR A 121 0.94 0.15 17.26
N ASN A 122 0.53 0.37 18.51
CA ASN A 122 0.43 -0.69 19.52
C ASN A 122 -0.66 -1.70 19.15
N GLY A 123 -1.81 -1.20 18.67
CA GLY A 123 -2.90 -2.05 18.22
C GLY A 123 -2.45 -3.04 17.15
N PHE A 124 -1.74 -2.59 16.12
CA PHE A 124 -1.20 -3.50 15.11
C PHE A 124 -0.17 -4.49 15.66
N SER A 125 0.62 -4.09 16.65
CA SER A 125 1.56 -4.99 17.34
C SER A 125 0.82 -6.10 18.07
N ASP A 126 -0.34 -5.78 18.64
CA ASP A 126 -1.24 -6.70 19.35
C ASP A 126 -2.23 -7.40 18.40
N ARG A 127 -2.05 -7.25 17.07
CA ARG A 127 -2.96 -7.76 16.03
C ARG A 127 -4.40 -7.21 16.16
N TYR A 128 -4.52 -5.95 16.52
CA TYR A 128 -5.79 -5.27 16.67
C TYR A 128 -5.83 -3.95 15.91
N ALA A 129 -6.85 -3.78 15.06
CA ALA A 129 -7.08 -2.52 14.37
C ALA A 129 -7.85 -1.54 15.29
N ALA A 130 -7.14 -0.55 15.81
CA ALA A 130 -7.73 0.48 16.67
C ALA A 130 -8.76 1.35 15.92
N GLU A 131 -8.50 1.66 14.65
CA GLU A 131 -9.33 2.55 13.85
C GLU A 131 -10.37 1.81 12.98
N PRO A 132 -11.59 2.36 12.83
CA PRO A 132 -12.63 1.75 12.00
C PRO A 132 -12.20 1.56 10.54
N LEU A 133 -11.53 2.55 9.94
CA LEU A 133 -11.05 2.47 8.57
C LEU A 133 -10.09 1.28 8.37
N CYS A 134 -9.22 1.03 9.35
CA CYS A 134 -8.29 -0.10 9.31
C CYS A 134 -8.99 -1.46 9.38
N ARG A 135 -10.12 -1.57 10.07
CA ARG A 135 -10.95 -2.79 10.12
C ARG A 135 -11.62 -3.09 8.77
N LYS A 136 -11.85 -2.08 7.96
CA LYS A 136 -12.49 -2.15 6.64
C LYS A 136 -11.50 -2.20 5.48
N CYS A 137 -10.19 -2.21 5.79
CA CYS A 137 -9.12 -2.21 4.80
C CYS A 137 -8.86 -3.62 4.23
N GLY A 138 -9.12 -3.80 2.94
CA GLY A 138 -8.86 -5.07 2.25
C GLY A 138 -7.36 -5.42 2.18
N TYR A 139 -6.48 -4.41 2.16
CA TYR A 139 -5.03 -4.63 2.17
C TYR A 139 -4.55 -5.24 3.50
N ALA A 140 -5.07 -4.76 4.62
CA ALA A 140 -4.70 -5.25 5.93
C ALA A 140 -5.10 -6.72 6.15
N ARG A 141 -6.18 -7.19 5.50
CA ARG A 141 -6.63 -8.60 5.55
C ARG A 141 -5.60 -9.60 5.02
N ARG A 142 -4.60 -9.15 4.25
CA ARG A 142 -3.51 -10.01 3.72
C ARG A 142 -2.54 -10.49 4.79
N PHE A 143 -2.54 -9.86 5.95
CA PHE A 143 -1.60 -10.14 7.06
C PHE A 143 -2.29 -10.81 8.26
N GLY A 144 -3.57 -11.16 8.13
CA GLY A 144 -4.40 -11.80 9.16
C GLY A 144 -4.22 -13.32 9.24
#